data_fd56ab2c3ff6f9f590fbf442505a7d68
#
_entry.id   fd56ab2c3ff6f9f590fbf442505a7d68
#
_cell.length_a   1.000
_cell.length_b   1.000
_cell.length_c   1.000
_cell.angle_alpha   90.00
_cell.angle_beta   90.00
_cell.angle_gamma   90.00
#
_symmetry.space_group_name_H-M   'P 1'
#
loop_
_entity.id
_entity.type
_entity.pdbx_description
1 polymer ?
#
loop_
_entity_poly.entity_id
_entity_poly.type
_entity_poly.pdbx_seq_one_letter_code
_entity_poly.pdbx_strand_id
1 'polypeptide(L)'
;RGSDDYGIACCVSYQEIGKQIQFFGARTNLAKTLLLAINGGKCEITGTQMVDGIEPCNCEVLDFDKVMKNFKVAMTKVAKVYNDAMNIIHYMHDKYYYEKAQMALIDTNPDINIAYGIAGLSIVADSLAAIKYAKVKPIRNEEGLTVDFKIEGEFPKYGNDDDRVDIFAHNAVEDFNNELKKLKVYKDAEPTMSVLTITSNVVYGKKTGATPDGRAKGVPFAPGANPMHGRDTNGAIASLNSVAKIDYKDSQDGISNTFSIVPKSLGATKEDRIDNLVASLNGYFEHGAQHLNVNVLDKETLLDAMEHPENHPQLTIRVSGYAVNFIRLTKEQQMEVISRSFHGSM
;
A
#
# COMPACT_ATOMS: atom_id res chain seq x y z
N ARG A 1 3.29 16.26 -13.84
CA ARG A 1 2.45 17.44 -13.59
C ARG A 1 2.86 18.67 -14.38
N GLY A 2 3.97 18.62 -15.15
CA GLY A 2 4.39 19.69 -16.05
C GLY A 2 5.02 20.90 -15.37
N SER A 3 5.52 20.77 -14.15
CA SER A 3 6.27 21.80 -13.43
C SER A 3 7.68 21.33 -13.11
N ASP A 4 8.65 22.23 -13.23
CA ASP A 4 10.05 22.00 -12.86
C ASP A 4 10.34 22.43 -11.41
N ASP A 5 9.42 23.16 -10.77
CA ASP A 5 9.56 23.67 -9.40
C ASP A 5 8.62 22.92 -8.46
N TYR A 6 9.04 21.75 -8.03
CA TYR A 6 8.26 20.91 -7.13
C TYR A 6 9.05 20.45 -5.91
N GLY A 7 8.32 20.11 -4.85
CA GLY A 7 8.84 19.47 -3.65
C GLY A 7 8.05 18.22 -3.30
N ILE A 8 8.64 17.38 -2.47
CA ILE A 8 7.95 16.24 -1.87
C ILE A 8 7.46 16.66 -0.50
N ALA A 9 6.14 16.78 -0.36
CA ALA A 9 5.51 17.02 0.92
C ALA A 9 5.36 15.71 1.69
N CYS A 10 5.71 15.73 2.97
CA CYS A 10 5.65 14.60 3.86
C CYS A 10 6.46 13.38 3.35
N CYS A 11 5.80 12.30 2.91
CA CYS A 11 6.45 11.02 2.61
C CYS A 11 6.69 10.80 1.12
N VAL A 12 5.68 11.03 0.28
CA VAL A 12 5.68 10.65 -1.14
C VAL A 12 4.92 11.63 -2.03
N SER A 13 4.27 12.63 -1.46
CA SER A 13 3.35 13.53 -2.17
C SER A 13 4.10 14.61 -2.94
N TYR A 14 3.77 14.77 -4.21
CA TYR A 14 4.35 15.80 -5.06
C TYR A 14 3.50 17.06 -5.05
N GLN A 15 4.11 18.23 -4.86
CA GLN A 15 3.46 19.54 -4.96
C GLN A 15 4.33 20.52 -5.75
N GLU A 16 3.69 21.38 -6.51
CA GLU A 16 4.32 22.61 -7.03
C GLU A 16 4.43 23.61 -5.88
N ILE A 17 5.68 24.04 -5.60
CA ILE A 17 6.02 24.86 -4.44
C ILE A 17 5.35 26.23 -4.56
N GLY A 18 4.61 26.63 -3.52
CA GLY A 18 3.91 27.91 -3.44
C GLY A 18 2.62 28.02 -4.26
N LYS A 19 2.33 27.08 -5.17
CA LYS A 19 1.14 27.12 -6.05
C LYS A 19 0.10 26.07 -5.74
N GLN A 20 0.50 24.94 -5.17
CA GLN A 20 -0.41 23.87 -4.81
C GLN A 20 -0.52 23.72 -3.31
N ILE A 21 -1.73 23.44 -2.83
CA ILE A 21 -2.00 23.05 -1.45
C ILE A 21 -2.58 21.65 -1.43
N GLN A 22 -2.13 20.83 -0.49
CA GLN A 22 -2.63 19.46 -0.35
C GLN A 22 -3.44 19.32 0.94
N PHE A 23 -4.70 18.95 0.78
CA PHE A 23 -5.50 18.49 1.89
C PHE A 23 -5.10 17.08 2.27
N PHE A 24 -4.73 16.91 3.54
CA PHE A 24 -4.33 15.60 4.05
C PHE A 24 -5.46 14.58 3.97
N GLY A 25 -5.14 13.38 3.46
CA GLY A 25 -6.05 12.24 3.36
C GLY A 25 -5.77 11.16 4.40
N ALA A 26 -6.80 10.40 4.75
CA ALA A 26 -6.66 9.11 5.41
C ALA A 26 -6.35 8.02 4.37
N ARG A 27 -6.42 6.73 4.76
CA ARG A 27 -6.22 5.61 3.84
C ARG A 27 -7.34 4.62 3.95
N THR A 28 -7.79 4.13 2.80
CA THR A 28 -8.77 3.05 2.70
C THR A 28 -8.06 1.70 2.76
N ASN A 29 -8.61 0.78 3.57
CA ASN A 29 -8.16 -0.60 3.61
C ASN A 29 -8.76 -1.40 2.44
N LEU A 30 -8.02 -1.49 1.33
CA LEU A 30 -8.49 -2.12 0.10
C LEU A 30 -8.62 -3.65 0.25
N ALA A 31 -7.76 -4.29 1.05
CA ALA A 31 -7.89 -5.71 1.36
C ALA A 31 -9.19 -6.02 2.13
N LYS A 32 -9.58 -5.14 3.06
CA LYS A 32 -10.89 -5.22 3.72
C LYS A 32 -12.04 -5.05 2.74
N THR A 33 -11.90 -4.13 1.79
CA THR A 33 -12.92 -3.92 0.74
C THR A 33 -13.12 -5.17 -0.11
N LEU A 34 -12.06 -5.92 -0.41
CA LEU A 34 -12.15 -7.22 -1.09
C LEU A 34 -12.89 -8.26 -0.23
N LEU A 35 -12.63 -8.32 1.08
CA LEU A 35 -13.35 -9.22 1.99
C LEU A 35 -14.84 -8.87 2.11
N LEU A 36 -15.19 -7.58 2.10
CA LEU A 36 -16.58 -7.13 2.00
C LEU A 36 -17.24 -7.62 0.72
N ALA A 37 -16.54 -7.57 -0.41
CA ALA A 37 -17.03 -8.08 -1.70
C ALA A 37 -17.34 -9.59 -1.66
N ILE A 38 -16.52 -10.38 -0.97
CA ILE A 38 -16.71 -11.82 -0.81
C ILE A 38 -17.87 -12.13 0.13
N ASN A 39 -18.03 -11.35 1.20
CA ASN A 39 -19.00 -11.57 2.28
C ASN A 39 -20.33 -10.81 2.10
N GLY A 40 -20.68 -10.39 0.88
CA GLY A 40 -21.95 -9.69 0.63
C GLY A 40 -22.06 -8.34 1.35
N GLY A 41 -20.94 -7.65 1.48
CA GLY A 41 -20.84 -6.35 2.16
C GLY A 41 -20.75 -6.41 3.68
N LYS A 42 -20.67 -7.61 4.27
CA LYS A 42 -20.51 -7.80 5.72
C LYS A 42 -19.04 -7.83 6.14
N CYS A 43 -18.75 -7.24 7.29
CA CYS A 43 -17.44 -7.33 7.91
C CYS A 43 -17.18 -8.76 8.41
N GLU A 44 -16.10 -9.38 7.96
CA GLU A 44 -15.71 -10.75 8.30
C GLU A 44 -15.33 -10.95 9.77
N ILE A 45 -15.12 -9.87 10.52
CA ILE A 45 -14.78 -9.91 11.95
C ILE A 45 -16.00 -9.71 12.83
N THR A 46 -16.87 -8.76 12.47
CA THR A 46 -18.01 -8.34 13.33
C THR A 46 -19.38 -8.79 12.82
N GLY A 47 -19.48 -9.31 11.59
CA GLY A 47 -20.75 -9.63 10.95
C GLY A 47 -21.59 -8.42 10.53
N THR A 48 -21.14 -7.19 10.88
CA THR A 48 -21.91 -5.97 10.61
C THR A 48 -22.00 -5.72 9.11
N GLN A 49 -23.20 -5.39 8.61
CA GLN A 49 -23.40 -4.92 7.24
C GLN A 49 -22.77 -3.54 7.08
N MET A 50 -21.75 -3.43 6.22
CA MET A 50 -21.01 -2.19 5.95
C MET A 50 -21.31 -1.63 4.58
N VAL A 51 -21.61 -2.48 3.61
CA VAL A 51 -21.91 -2.12 2.22
C VAL A 51 -23.13 -2.90 1.76
N ASP A 52 -24.18 -2.20 1.30
CA ASP A 52 -25.39 -2.82 0.79
C ASP A 52 -25.31 -3.12 -0.70
N GLY A 53 -26.14 -4.06 -1.18
CA GLY A 53 -26.30 -4.38 -2.59
C GLY A 53 -25.23 -5.27 -3.18
N ILE A 54 -24.48 -5.99 -2.36
CA ILE A 54 -23.51 -7.02 -2.76
C ILE A 54 -24.06 -8.39 -2.39
N GLU A 55 -24.13 -9.31 -3.35
CA GLU A 55 -24.49 -10.70 -3.09
C GLU A 55 -23.26 -11.48 -2.58
N PRO A 56 -23.37 -12.24 -1.47
CA PRO A 56 -22.25 -13.01 -0.97
C PRO A 56 -21.79 -14.09 -1.97
N CYS A 57 -20.52 -14.39 -1.97
CA CYS A 57 -19.94 -15.47 -2.77
C CYS A 57 -20.17 -16.83 -2.10
N ASN A 58 -21.41 -17.32 -2.12
CA ASN A 58 -21.82 -18.61 -1.53
C ASN A 58 -21.48 -19.79 -2.45
N CYS A 59 -20.21 -19.95 -2.80
CA CYS A 59 -19.69 -21.01 -3.67
C CYS A 59 -18.70 -21.89 -2.89
N GLU A 60 -18.44 -23.11 -3.38
CA GLU A 60 -17.42 -23.99 -2.82
C GLU A 60 -16.02 -23.49 -3.16
N VAL A 61 -15.84 -23.00 -4.38
CA VAL A 61 -14.61 -22.36 -4.87
C VAL A 61 -14.97 -20.96 -5.32
N LEU A 62 -14.17 -19.95 -4.94
CA LEU A 62 -14.43 -18.58 -5.35
C LEU A 62 -14.34 -18.46 -6.86
N ASP A 63 -15.37 -17.84 -7.46
CA ASP A 63 -15.42 -17.49 -8.86
C ASP A 63 -14.82 -16.11 -9.07
N PHE A 64 -13.81 -16.01 -9.95
CA PHE A 64 -13.06 -14.77 -10.18
C PHE A 64 -13.95 -13.64 -10.69
N ASP A 65 -14.80 -13.89 -11.67
CA ASP A 65 -15.62 -12.85 -12.30
C ASP A 65 -16.67 -12.32 -11.34
N LYS A 66 -17.27 -13.22 -10.52
CA LYS A 66 -18.19 -12.82 -9.46
C LYS A 66 -17.50 -11.97 -8.38
N VAL A 67 -16.31 -12.37 -7.94
CA VAL A 67 -15.53 -11.61 -6.96
C VAL A 67 -15.16 -10.24 -7.53
N MET A 68 -14.67 -10.15 -8.76
CA MET A 68 -14.34 -8.89 -9.42
C MET A 68 -15.55 -7.96 -9.57
N LYS A 69 -16.70 -8.49 -9.98
CA LYS A 69 -17.94 -7.72 -10.06
C LYS A 69 -18.32 -7.13 -8.70
N ASN A 70 -18.31 -7.94 -7.67
CA ASN A 70 -18.61 -7.52 -6.30
C ASN A 70 -17.59 -6.52 -5.77
N PHE A 71 -16.32 -6.73 -6.09
CA PHE A 71 -15.23 -5.84 -5.65
C PHE A 71 -15.37 -4.45 -6.24
N LYS A 72 -15.73 -4.33 -7.51
CA LYS A 72 -16.03 -3.03 -8.14
C LYS A 72 -17.20 -2.32 -7.45
N VAL A 73 -18.28 -3.02 -7.13
CA VAL A 73 -19.40 -2.46 -6.36
C VAL A 73 -18.94 -2.01 -4.96
N ALA A 74 -18.13 -2.82 -4.28
CA ALA A 74 -17.60 -2.47 -2.97
C ALA A 74 -16.71 -1.23 -3.04
N MET A 75 -15.80 -1.14 -4.03
CA MET A 75 -14.94 0.02 -4.23
C MET A 75 -15.74 1.30 -4.47
N THR A 76 -16.77 1.28 -5.32
CA THR A 76 -17.65 2.44 -5.55
C THR A 76 -18.29 2.94 -4.24
N LYS A 77 -18.82 2.04 -3.43
CA LYS A 77 -19.47 2.41 -2.15
C LYS A 77 -18.46 2.91 -1.12
N VAL A 78 -17.33 2.24 -1.00
CA VAL A 78 -16.26 2.62 -0.07
C VAL A 78 -15.65 3.97 -0.48
N ALA A 79 -15.40 4.21 -1.78
CA ALA A 79 -14.93 5.49 -2.28
C ALA A 79 -15.88 6.64 -1.90
N LYS A 80 -17.21 6.41 -2.03
CA LYS A 80 -18.20 7.43 -1.63
C LYS A 80 -18.13 7.74 -0.13
N VAL A 81 -18.15 6.73 0.74
CA VAL A 81 -18.08 6.93 2.20
C VAL A 81 -16.77 7.61 2.59
N TYR A 82 -15.69 7.22 1.95
CA TYR A 82 -14.36 7.81 2.17
C TYR A 82 -14.35 9.28 1.78
N ASN A 83 -14.83 9.62 0.59
CA ASN A 83 -14.93 11.00 0.12
C ASN A 83 -15.83 11.85 1.02
N ASP A 84 -17.00 11.35 1.40
CA ASP A 84 -17.94 12.08 2.27
C ASP A 84 -17.29 12.37 3.65
N ALA A 85 -16.56 11.38 4.21
CA ALA A 85 -15.83 11.56 5.47
C ALA A 85 -14.72 12.62 5.34
N MET A 86 -13.95 12.59 4.25
CA MET A 86 -12.89 13.56 4.01
C MET A 86 -13.45 14.97 3.79
N ASN A 87 -14.55 15.10 3.07
CA ASN A 87 -15.23 16.40 2.90
C ASN A 87 -15.66 17.01 4.25
N ILE A 88 -16.19 16.20 5.15
CA ILE A 88 -16.57 16.66 6.52
C ILE A 88 -15.33 17.07 7.31
N ILE A 89 -14.26 16.27 7.26
CA ILE A 89 -13.01 16.54 7.97
C ILE A 89 -12.42 17.88 7.50
N HIS A 90 -12.31 18.09 6.19
CA HIS A 90 -11.73 19.33 5.65
C HIS A 90 -12.63 20.54 5.88
N TYR A 91 -13.95 20.39 5.81
CA TYR A 91 -14.88 21.45 6.23
C TYR A 91 -14.64 21.84 7.70
N MET A 92 -14.46 20.87 8.59
CA MET A 92 -14.21 21.14 10.01
C MET A 92 -12.85 21.80 10.24
N HIS A 93 -11.80 21.37 9.51
CA HIS A 93 -10.49 22.02 9.58
C HIS A 93 -10.59 23.49 9.14
N ASP A 94 -11.25 23.74 8.02
CA ASP A 94 -11.41 25.11 7.48
C ASP A 94 -12.22 26.01 8.43
N LYS A 95 -13.26 25.48 9.06
CA LYS A 95 -14.04 26.17 10.08
C LYS A 95 -13.17 26.70 11.23
N TYR A 96 -12.09 26.01 11.58
CA TYR A 96 -11.17 26.42 12.64
C TYR A 96 -9.87 27.03 12.10
N TYR A 97 -9.88 27.55 10.87
CA TYR A 97 -8.78 28.30 10.23
C TYR A 97 -7.50 27.46 9.96
N TYR A 98 -7.57 26.16 10.02
CA TYR A 98 -6.41 25.29 9.76
C TYR A 98 -5.84 25.50 8.34
N GLU A 99 -6.70 25.51 7.33
CA GLU A 99 -6.32 25.72 5.92
C GLU A 99 -5.70 27.11 5.71
N LYS A 100 -6.25 28.16 6.33
CA LYS A 100 -5.69 29.51 6.24
C LYS A 100 -4.28 29.60 6.82
N ALA A 101 -3.99 28.87 7.90
CA ALA A 101 -2.65 28.82 8.46
C ALA A 101 -1.66 28.15 7.51
N GLN A 102 -2.06 27.10 6.80
CA GLN A 102 -1.25 26.45 5.78
C GLN A 102 -0.99 27.34 4.56
N MET A 103 -1.96 28.15 4.18
CA MET A 103 -1.89 29.04 3.01
C MET A 103 -1.01 30.28 3.20
N ALA A 104 -0.41 30.51 4.37
CA ALA A 104 0.37 31.72 4.66
C ALA A 104 1.56 31.95 3.71
N LEU A 105 2.10 30.90 3.09
CA LEU A 105 3.26 30.94 2.19
C LEU A 105 2.93 30.43 0.76
N ILE A 106 1.66 30.46 0.40
CA ILE A 106 1.15 29.93 -0.87
C ILE A 106 0.47 31.07 -1.63
N ASP A 107 0.38 30.96 -2.94
CA ASP A 107 -0.29 31.92 -3.82
C ASP A 107 -1.74 32.15 -3.40
N THR A 108 -2.28 33.32 -3.73
CA THR A 108 -3.64 33.74 -3.33
C THR A 108 -4.75 32.88 -3.95
N ASN A 109 -4.45 32.20 -5.03
CA ASN A 109 -5.37 31.28 -5.71
C ASN A 109 -4.66 29.97 -6.03
N PRO A 110 -4.40 29.11 -5.03
CA PRO A 110 -3.69 27.85 -5.23
C PRO A 110 -4.57 26.78 -5.86
N ASP A 111 -3.94 25.87 -6.59
CA ASP A 111 -4.56 24.60 -6.94
C ASP A 111 -4.68 23.72 -5.69
N ILE A 112 -5.87 23.23 -5.42
CA ILE A 112 -6.15 22.42 -4.23
C ILE A 112 -6.20 20.95 -4.62
N ASN A 113 -5.35 20.15 -4.01
CA ASN A 113 -5.37 18.69 -4.11
C ASN A 113 -5.89 18.08 -2.81
N ILE A 114 -6.60 16.95 -2.89
CA ILE A 114 -6.93 16.12 -1.74
C ILE A 114 -6.24 14.76 -1.85
N ALA A 115 -5.44 14.43 -0.83
CA ALA A 115 -4.62 13.23 -0.81
C ALA A 115 -5.40 12.02 -0.32
N TYR A 116 -6.10 11.34 -1.20
CA TYR A 116 -6.64 10.02 -0.89
C TYR A 116 -5.53 8.98 -0.83
N GLY A 117 -5.78 7.82 -0.22
CA GLY A 117 -4.80 6.75 -0.14
C GLY A 117 -5.40 5.37 0.05
N ILE A 118 -4.64 4.35 -0.36
CA ILE A 118 -4.98 2.94 -0.20
C ILE A 118 -3.90 2.19 0.57
N ALA A 119 -4.34 1.15 1.30
CA ALA A 119 -3.49 0.20 2.01
C ALA A 119 -3.87 -1.23 1.63
N GLY A 120 -2.90 -2.15 1.59
CA GLY A 120 -3.12 -3.56 1.31
C GLY A 120 -3.11 -3.93 -0.17
N LEU A 121 -2.44 -3.14 -1.02
CA LEU A 121 -2.39 -3.35 -2.46
C LEU A 121 -1.85 -4.74 -2.83
N SER A 122 -0.70 -5.14 -2.28
CA SER A 122 -0.09 -6.45 -2.55
C SER A 122 -0.99 -7.63 -2.15
N ILE A 123 -1.76 -7.47 -1.06
CA ILE A 123 -2.72 -8.48 -0.61
C ILE A 123 -3.86 -8.62 -1.62
N VAL A 124 -4.36 -7.50 -2.15
CA VAL A 124 -5.41 -7.51 -3.19
C VAL A 124 -4.90 -8.17 -4.45
N ALA A 125 -3.71 -7.80 -4.93
CA ALA A 125 -3.11 -8.38 -6.12
C ALA A 125 -2.92 -9.89 -5.99
N ASP A 126 -2.31 -10.33 -4.90
CA ASP A 126 -2.07 -11.75 -4.62
C ASP A 126 -3.39 -12.53 -4.42
N SER A 127 -4.38 -11.93 -3.74
CA SER A 127 -5.69 -12.56 -3.54
C SER A 127 -6.44 -12.76 -4.85
N LEU A 128 -6.43 -11.76 -5.74
CA LEU A 128 -7.03 -11.88 -7.07
C LEU A 128 -6.30 -12.89 -7.94
N ALA A 129 -4.96 -12.94 -7.86
CA ALA A 129 -4.16 -13.96 -8.52
C ALA A 129 -4.49 -15.36 -7.99
N ALA A 130 -4.59 -15.54 -6.67
CA ALA A 130 -4.97 -16.81 -6.07
C ALA A 130 -6.35 -17.28 -6.54
N ILE A 131 -7.35 -16.39 -6.55
CA ILE A 131 -8.71 -16.71 -6.99
C ILE A 131 -8.73 -17.07 -8.48
N LYS A 132 -7.90 -16.42 -9.31
CA LYS A 132 -7.87 -16.65 -10.76
C LYS A 132 -7.10 -17.90 -11.17
N TYR A 133 -5.99 -18.20 -10.52
CA TYR A 133 -5.03 -19.21 -10.97
C TYR A 133 -4.96 -20.46 -10.09
N ALA A 134 -5.52 -20.39 -8.86
CA ALA A 134 -5.63 -21.54 -7.96
C ALA A 134 -7.10 -21.83 -7.60
N LYS A 135 -7.32 -22.82 -6.75
CA LYS A 135 -8.67 -23.11 -6.20
C LYS A 135 -8.74 -22.56 -4.78
N VAL A 136 -9.41 -21.44 -4.59
CA VAL A 136 -9.60 -20.81 -3.29
C VAL A 136 -10.98 -21.20 -2.73
N LYS A 137 -10.99 -22.00 -1.67
CA LYS A 137 -12.20 -22.45 -0.99
C LYS A 137 -12.44 -21.60 0.26
N PRO A 138 -13.54 -20.84 0.35
CA PRO A 138 -13.85 -20.06 1.54
C PRO A 138 -14.28 -21.00 2.69
N ILE A 139 -13.70 -20.75 3.86
CA ILE A 139 -14.08 -21.41 5.13
C ILE A 139 -15.02 -20.46 5.85
N ARG A 140 -16.26 -20.93 6.13
CA ARG A 140 -17.32 -20.11 6.72
C ARG A 140 -17.57 -20.50 8.17
N ASN A 141 -17.95 -19.51 8.97
CA ASN A 141 -18.45 -19.73 10.33
C ASN A 141 -19.93 -20.13 10.31
N GLU A 142 -20.51 -20.35 11.48
CA GLU A 142 -21.93 -20.74 11.67
C GLU A 142 -22.91 -19.68 11.11
N GLU A 143 -22.51 -18.42 11.02
CA GLU A 143 -23.30 -17.33 10.47
C GLU A 143 -23.17 -17.21 8.94
N GLY A 144 -22.41 -18.12 8.29
CA GLY A 144 -22.14 -18.13 6.86
C GLY A 144 -21.11 -17.09 6.39
N LEU A 145 -20.43 -16.40 7.31
CA LEU A 145 -19.36 -15.47 6.97
C LEU A 145 -18.07 -16.23 6.63
N THR A 146 -17.44 -15.86 5.53
CA THR A 146 -16.09 -16.35 5.20
C THR A 146 -15.09 -15.73 6.15
N VAL A 147 -14.43 -16.56 6.95
CA VAL A 147 -13.49 -16.16 8.00
C VAL A 147 -12.07 -16.62 7.71
N ASP A 148 -11.90 -17.60 6.80
CA ASP A 148 -10.60 -18.14 6.38
C ASP A 148 -10.71 -18.74 4.96
N PHE A 149 -9.58 -19.17 4.38
CA PHE A 149 -9.49 -19.70 3.02
C PHE A 149 -8.55 -20.89 2.97
N LYS A 150 -8.97 -21.94 2.25
CA LYS A 150 -8.10 -23.03 1.84
C LYS A 150 -7.71 -22.85 0.38
N ILE A 151 -6.40 -22.83 0.09
CA ILE A 151 -5.88 -22.62 -1.24
C ILE A 151 -5.28 -23.96 -1.73
N GLU A 152 -5.70 -24.39 -2.91
CA GLU A 152 -5.20 -25.61 -3.58
C GLU A 152 -4.64 -25.21 -4.95
N GLY A 153 -3.35 -25.46 -5.15
CA GLY A 153 -2.59 -25.08 -6.36
C GLY A 153 -1.71 -23.85 -6.15
N GLU A 154 -0.92 -23.54 -7.17
CA GLU A 154 0.03 -22.43 -7.20
C GLU A 154 -0.54 -21.23 -7.95
N PHE A 155 -0.10 -20.04 -7.58
CA PHE A 155 -0.48 -18.79 -8.24
C PHE A 155 0.70 -17.81 -8.24
N PRO A 156 0.78 -16.90 -9.24
CA PRO A 156 1.83 -15.88 -9.28
C PRO A 156 1.67 -14.91 -8.12
N LYS A 157 2.80 -14.48 -7.54
CA LYS A 157 2.85 -13.56 -6.41
C LYS A 157 3.47 -12.24 -6.83
N TYR A 158 2.85 -11.16 -6.40
CA TYR A 158 3.30 -9.79 -6.65
C TYR A 158 4.71 -9.57 -6.09
N GLY A 159 5.54 -8.84 -6.84
CA GLY A 159 6.94 -8.59 -6.51
C GLY A 159 7.93 -9.53 -7.18
N ASN A 160 7.52 -10.26 -8.21
CA ASN A 160 8.36 -11.21 -8.96
C ASN A 160 8.45 -10.91 -10.46
N ASP A 161 8.09 -9.69 -10.87
CA ASP A 161 8.05 -9.24 -12.26
C ASP A 161 7.17 -10.12 -13.16
N ASP A 162 6.03 -10.55 -12.62
CA ASP A 162 5.08 -11.42 -13.31
C ASP A 162 3.81 -10.64 -13.66
N ASP A 163 3.63 -10.33 -14.95
CA ASP A 163 2.50 -9.54 -15.45
C ASP A 163 1.14 -10.15 -15.13
N ARG A 164 1.06 -11.48 -14.88
CA ARG A 164 -0.18 -12.15 -14.51
C ARG A 164 -0.76 -11.65 -13.19
N VAL A 165 0.09 -11.20 -12.27
CA VAL A 165 -0.32 -10.67 -10.96
C VAL A 165 -0.12 -9.16 -10.88
N ASP A 166 0.93 -8.60 -11.48
CA ASP A 166 1.25 -7.18 -11.44
C ASP A 166 0.11 -6.34 -12.01
N ILE A 167 -0.59 -6.84 -13.04
CA ILE A 167 -1.77 -6.20 -13.62
C ILE A 167 -2.92 -6.02 -12.62
N PHE A 168 -3.05 -6.90 -11.61
CA PHE A 168 -4.07 -6.72 -10.57
C PHE A 168 -3.73 -5.58 -9.61
N ALA A 169 -2.45 -5.37 -9.32
CA ALA A 169 -2.02 -4.23 -8.53
C ALA A 169 -2.29 -2.92 -9.28
N HIS A 170 -1.90 -2.85 -10.55
CA HIS A 170 -2.16 -1.71 -11.43
C HIS A 170 -3.67 -1.40 -11.50
N ASN A 171 -4.48 -2.38 -11.88
CA ASN A 171 -5.93 -2.19 -12.06
C ASN A 171 -6.64 -1.83 -10.74
N ALA A 172 -6.21 -2.34 -9.59
CA ALA A 172 -6.81 -1.98 -8.32
C ALA A 172 -6.60 -0.51 -7.96
N VAL A 173 -5.42 0.03 -8.30
CA VAL A 173 -5.09 1.46 -8.15
C VAL A 173 -5.93 2.29 -9.12
N GLU A 174 -5.91 1.97 -10.41
CA GLU A 174 -6.66 2.66 -11.44
C GLU A 174 -8.17 2.67 -11.16
N ASP A 175 -8.76 1.50 -10.92
CA ASP A 175 -10.20 1.34 -10.66
C ASP A 175 -10.64 2.19 -9.45
N PHE A 176 -9.88 2.16 -8.34
CA PHE A 176 -10.26 2.93 -7.16
C PHE A 176 -10.08 4.44 -7.34
N ASN A 177 -9.02 4.88 -8.01
CA ASN A 177 -8.80 6.27 -8.36
C ASN A 177 -9.92 6.79 -9.28
N ASN A 178 -10.34 6.00 -10.26
CA ASN A 178 -11.45 6.34 -11.16
C ASN A 178 -12.78 6.49 -10.40
N GLU A 179 -13.03 5.71 -9.35
CA GLU A 179 -14.21 5.89 -8.50
C GLU A 179 -14.15 7.20 -7.69
N LEU A 180 -13.00 7.57 -7.17
CA LEU A 180 -12.81 8.83 -6.44
C LEU A 180 -13.02 10.05 -7.35
N LYS A 181 -12.50 10.03 -8.58
CA LYS A 181 -12.62 11.13 -9.56
C LYS A 181 -14.07 11.41 -10.01
N LYS A 182 -15.00 10.48 -9.80
CA LYS A 182 -16.44 10.69 -10.09
C LYS A 182 -17.15 11.51 -9.01
N LEU A 183 -16.53 11.71 -7.86
CA LEU A 183 -17.18 12.27 -6.68
C LEU A 183 -16.89 13.78 -6.55
N LYS A 184 -17.86 14.50 -6.00
CA LYS A 184 -17.67 15.92 -5.69
C LYS A 184 -16.83 16.06 -4.42
N VAL A 185 -15.76 16.83 -4.51
CA VAL A 185 -14.80 17.06 -3.42
C VAL A 185 -14.96 18.46 -2.83
N TYR A 186 -14.66 18.62 -1.55
CA TYR A 186 -14.70 19.89 -0.85
C TYR A 186 -13.80 20.94 -1.53
N LYS A 187 -14.34 22.16 -1.72
CA LYS A 187 -13.68 23.26 -2.45
C LYS A 187 -13.26 22.93 -3.89
N ASP A 188 -13.95 21.98 -4.51
CA ASP A 188 -13.63 21.51 -5.87
C ASP A 188 -12.15 21.07 -6.02
N ALA A 189 -11.57 20.53 -4.93
CA ALA A 189 -10.20 20.04 -4.92
C ALA A 189 -10.01 18.85 -5.87
N GLU A 190 -8.85 18.76 -6.49
CA GLU A 190 -8.50 17.63 -7.37
C GLU A 190 -8.20 16.37 -6.53
N PRO A 191 -8.92 15.26 -6.76
CA PRO A 191 -8.60 14.00 -6.11
C PRO A 191 -7.24 13.47 -6.58
N THR A 192 -6.30 13.36 -5.67
CA THR A 192 -5.05 12.63 -5.90
C THR A 192 -5.01 11.40 -5.01
N MET A 193 -4.28 10.37 -5.39
CA MET A 193 -4.20 9.13 -4.62
C MET A 193 -2.77 8.72 -4.36
N SER A 194 -2.54 8.13 -3.19
CA SER A 194 -1.27 7.51 -2.81
C SER A 194 -1.41 6.03 -2.48
N VAL A 195 -0.34 5.29 -2.66
CA VAL A 195 -0.16 3.94 -2.14
C VAL A 195 0.85 4.02 -1.00
N LEU A 196 0.34 4.23 0.21
CA LEU A 196 1.17 4.52 1.39
C LEU A 196 0.48 4.04 2.67
N THR A 197 1.23 3.43 3.59
CA THR A 197 0.69 2.98 4.89
C THR A 197 1.34 3.63 6.10
N ILE A 198 2.52 4.22 5.95
CA ILE A 198 3.36 4.64 7.08
C ILE A 198 3.60 3.41 7.99
N THR A 199 3.52 3.54 9.31
CA THR A 199 3.56 2.41 10.27
C THR A 199 2.17 1.82 10.58
N SER A 200 1.11 2.32 9.92
CA SER A 200 -0.27 1.86 10.14
C SER A 200 -0.55 0.47 9.53
N ASN A 201 0.35 -0.06 8.72
CA ASN A 201 0.26 -1.41 8.14
C ASN A 201 0.02 -2.49 9.20
N VAL A 202 0.61 -2.36 10.40
CA VAL A 202 0.36 -3.25 11.55
C VAL A 202 -1.11 -3.15 12.01
N VAL A 203 -1.65 -1.93 12.11
CA VAL A 203 -3.03 -1.70 12.55
C VAL A 203 -4.03 -2.21 11.50
N TYR A 204 -3.75 -1.99 10.22
CA TYR A 204 -4.59 -2.54 9.14
C TYR A 204 -4.63 -4.06 9.19
N GLY A 205 -3.48 -4.71 9.41
CA GLY A 205 -3.41 -6.16 9.59
C GLY A 205 -4.27 -6.67 10.73
N LYS A 206 -4.15 -6.06 11.90
CA LYS A 206 -4.95 -6.40 13.11
C LYS A 206 -6.46 -6.30 12.88
N LYS A 207 -6.91 -5.36 12.04
CA LYS A 207 -8.33 -5.11 11.74
C LYS A 207 -8.84 -5.85 10.51
N THR A 208 -8.05 -6.75 9.93
CA THR A 208 -8.42 -7.50 8.72
C THR A 208 -8.33 -9.00 8.97
N GLY A 209 -9.39 -9.73 8.59
CA GLY A 209 -9.47 -11.18 8.63
C GLY A 209 -8.42 -11.86 7.74
N ALA A 210 -8.46 -13.18 7.65
CA ALA A 210 -7.67 -13.93 6.67
C ALA A 210 -8.05 -13.51 5.24
N THR A 211 -7.12 -13.61 4.30
CA THR A 211 -7.31 -13.18 2.92
C THR A 211 -7.03 -14.31 1.92
N PRO A 212 -7.64 -14.28 0.72
CA PRO A 212 -7.55 -15.37 -0.28
C PRO A 212 -6.14 -15.72 -0.73
N ASP A 213 -5.17 -14.85 -0.51
CA ASP A 213 -3.74 -15.06 -0.79
C ASP A 213 -3.00 -15.91 0.26
N GLY A 214 -3.70 -16.33 1.34
CA GLY A 214 -3.14 -17.10 2.44
C GLY A 214 -2.57 -16.27 3.59
N ARG A 215 -2.75 -14.93 3.59
CA ARG A 215 -2.41 -14.11 4.76
C ARG A 215 -3.39 -14.42 5.91
N ALA A 216 -2.86 -14.84 7.05
CA ALA A 216 -3.69 -15.12 8.23
C ALA A 216 -4.29 -13.84 8.85
N LYS A 217 -5.42 -13.98 9.53
CA LYS A 217 -6.05 -12.90 10.30
C LYS A 217 -5.03 -12.22 11.23
N GLY A 218 -5.00 -10.91 11.22
CA GLY A 218 -4.18 -10.10 12.13
C GLY A 218 -2.72 -9.90 11.70
N VAL A 219 -2.22 -10.64 10.74
CA VAL A 219 -0.86 -10.45 10.21
C VAL A 219 -0.72 -9.05 9.60
N PRO A 220 0.36 -8.29 9.89
CA PRO A 220 0.61 -6.97 9.31
C PRO A 220 0.58 -6.97 7.78
N PHE A 221 0.16 -5.86 7.19
CA PHE A 221 0.28 -5.64 5.76
C PHE A 221 1.73 -5.29 5.40
N ALA A 222 2.12 -5.52 4.15
CA ALA A 222 3.32 -4.89 3.62
C ALA A 222 3.14 -3.35 3.56
N PRO A 223 4.19 -2.56 3.77
CA PRO A 223 4.10 -1.11 3.73
C PRO A 223 3.94 -0.60 2.29
N GLY A 224 3.03 0.34 2.08
CA GLY A 224 2.81 0.99 0.78
C GLY A 224 2.54 0.01 -0.35
N ALA A 225 3.33 0.11 -1.41
CA ALA A 225 3.26 -0.75 -2.59
C ALA A 225 4.19 -1.98 -2.52
N ASN A 226 4.85 -2.21 -1.39
CA ASN A 226 5.74 -3.35 -1.24
C ASN A 226 5.01 -4.68 -1.44
N PRO A 227 5.67 -5.69 -2.00
CA PRO A 227 5.21 -7.07 -1.95
C PRO A 227 5.00 -7.54 -0.50
N MET A 228 4.12 -8.51 -0.30
CA MET A 228 3.97 -9.15 1.02
C MET A 228 5.28 -9.85 1.41
N HIS A 229 5.61 -9.76 2.68
CA HIS A 229 6.87 -10.26 3.23
C HIS A 229 7.21 -11.68 2.79
N GLY A 230 8.39 -11.86 2.22
CA GLY A 230 8.93 -13.13 1.77
C GLY A 230 8.28 -13.72 0.52
N ARG A 231 7.47 -12.94 -0.22
CA ARG A 231 6.84 -13.42 -1.47
C ARG A 231 7.59 -13.01 -2.73
N ASP A 232 8.40 -11.98 -2.66
CA ASP A 232 9.26 -11.46 -3.73
C ASP A 232 10.58 -12.27 -3.77
N THR A 233 10.50 -13.45 -4.36
CA THR A 233 11.58 -14.45 -4.34
C THR A 233 12.50 -14.42 -5.57
N ASN A 234 12.15 -13.64 -6.60
CA ASN A 234 12.91 -13.57 -7.87
C ASN A 234 14.03 -12.50 -7.85
N GLY A 235 14.42 -12.03 -6.67
CA GLY A 235 15.51 -11.06 -6.51
C GLY A 235 15.04 -9.61 -6.47
N ALA A 236 16.00 -8.74 -6.22
CA ALA A 236 15.80 -7.32 -5.99
C ALA A 236 15.17 -6.61 -7.18
N ILE A 237 15.70 -6.85 -8.38
CA ILE A 237 15.24 -6.17 -9.60
C ILE A 237 13.80 -6.56 -9.94
N ALA A 238 13.44 -7.83 -9.80
CA ALA A 238 12.07 -8.26 -10.05
C ALA A 238 11.07 -7.59 -9.09
N SER A 239 11.45 -7.44 -7.82
CA SER A 239 10.63 -6.73 -6.82
C SER A 239 10.43 -5.25 -7.19
N LEU A 240 11.50 -4.57 -7.61
CA LEU A 240 11.44 -3.19 -8.07
C LEU A 240 10.59 -3.03 -9.34
N ASN A 241 10.77 -3.92 -10.33
CA ASN A 241 10.00 -3.90 -11.58
C ASN A 241 8.49 -4.03 -11.35
N SER A 242 8.06 -4.95 -10.49
CA SER A 242 6.64 -5.11 -10.15
C SER A 242 6.04 -3.81 -9.58
N VAL A 243 6.78 -3.11 -8.70
CA VAL A 243 6.30 -1.84 -8.13
C VAL A 243 6.29 -0.73 -9.18
N ALA A 244 7.30 -0.69 -10.07
CA ALA A 244 7.41 0.32 -11.13
C ALA A 244 6.26 0.27 -12.16
N LYS A 245 5.58 -0.87 -12.30
CA LYS A 245 4.42 -1.04 -13.18
C LYS A 245 3.15 -0.33 -12.70
N ILE A 246 3.13 0.18 -11.46
CA ILE A 246 2.00 0.97 -10.96
C ILE A 246 2.10 2.38 -11.54
N ASP A 247 1.07 2.83 -12.27
CA ASP A 247 1.11 4.13 -12.95
C ASP A 247 0.94 5.29 -11.96
N TYR A 248 1.89 6.23 -11.98
CA TYR A 248 1.83 7.46 -11.19
C TYR A 248 0.73 8.44 -11.65
N LYS A 249 0.15 8.27 -12.84
CA LYS A 249 -1.05 9.03 -13.25
C LYS A 249 -2.24 8.73 -12.35
N ASP A 250 -2.32 7.48 -11.84
CA ASP A 250 -3.39 7.04 -10.95
C ASP A 250 -3.01 7.14 -9.48
N SER A 251 -1.76 7.49 -9.19
CA SER A 251 -1.24 7.70 -7.84
C SER A 251 -0.45 9.00 -7.75
N GLN A 252 -1.07 10.12 -8.13
CA GLN A 252 -0.43 11.43 -8.19
C GLN A 252 0.05 11.95 -6.83
N ASP A 253 -0.48 11.40 -5.73
CA ASP A 253 -0.01 11.66 -4.37
C ASP A 253 1.13 10.72 -3.93
N GLY A 254 1.64 9.90 -4.86
CA GLY A 254 2.86 9.10 -4.71
C GLY A 254 2.66 7.64 -4.33
N ILE A 255 3.68 6.85 -4.62
CA ILE A 255 3.74 5.42 -4.36
C ILE A 255 4.93 5.14 -3.45
N SER A 256 4.67 4.69 -2.22
CA SER A 256 5.74 4.36 -1.28
C SER A 256 6.27 2.96 -1.57
N ASN A 257 7.57 2.89 -1.87
CA ASN A 257 8.32 1.64 -1.87
C ASN A 257 9.46 1.74 -0.86
N THR A 258 9.57 0.76 0.03
CA THR A 258 10.64 0.65 1.02
C THR A 258 11.42 -0.64 0.78
N PHE A 259 12.60 -0.50 0.26
CA PHE A 259 13.43 -1.58 -0.22
C PHE A 259 14.58 -1.86 0.74
N SER A 260 14.80 -3.12 1.10
CA SER A 260 15.92 -3.53 1.95
C SER A 260 16.84 -4.45 1.18
N ILE A 261 18.13 -4.09 1.12
CA ILE A 261 19.12 -4.86 0.41
C ILE A 261 20.33 -5.17 1.31
N VAL A 262 20.79 -6.40 1.24
CA VAL A 262 22.00 -6.84 1.96
C VAL A 262 23.22 -6.28 1.23
N PRO A 263 24.16 -5.60 1.91
CA PRO A 263 25.31 -4.95 1.25
C PRO A 263 26.11 -5.86 0.33
N LYS A 264 26.28 -7.13 0.69
CA LYS A 264 27.04 -8.11 -0.09
C LYS A 264 26.37 -8.50 -1.42
N SER A 265 25.07 -8.38 -1.54
CA SER A 265 24.36 -8.68 -2.80
C SER A 265 24.58 -7.65 -3.88
N LEU A 266 25.02 -6.44 -3.51
CA LEU A 266 25.37 -5.40 -4.47
C LEU A 266 26.76 -5.60 -5.13
N GLY A 267 27.62 -6.47 -4.60
CA GLY A 267 28.92 -6.75 -5.20
C GLY A 267 30.03 -7.03 -4.17
N ALA A 268 31.15 -7.49 -4.66
CA ALA A 268 32.31 -7.87 -3.85
C ALA A 268 33.12 -6.64 -3.38
N THR A 269 33.34 -5.68 -4.26
CA THR A 269 34.10 -4.46 -3.99
C THR A 269 33.19 -3.30 -3.63
N LYS A 270 33.75 -2.20 -3.13
CA LYS A 270 33.01 -0.97 -2.87
C LYS A 270 32.50 -0.35 -4.18
N GLU A 271 33.34 -0.37 -5.20
CA GLU A 271 33.05 0.15 -6.53
C GLU A 271 31.90 -0.62 -7.17
N ASP A 272 31.94 -1.95 -7.18
CA ASP A 272 30.82 -2.80 -7.67
C ASP A 272 29.51 -2.46 -6.98
N ARG A 273 29.54 -2.28 -5.65
CA ARG A 273 28.33 -1.96 -4.86
C ARG A 273 27.72 -0.62 -5.22
N ILE A 274 28.59 0.39 -5.46
CA ILE A 274 28.13 1.71 -5.90
C ILE A 274 27.51 1.63 -7.29
N ASP A 275 28.22 1.01 -8.24
CA ASP A 275 27.78 0.92 -9.64
C ASP A 275 26.48 0.12 -9.76
N ASN A 276 26.36 -1.01 -9.08
CA ASN A 276 25.16 -1.83 -9.10
C ASN A 276 23.98 -1.14 -8.40
N LEU A 277 24.20 -0.41 -7.31
CA LEU A 277 23.12 0.37 -6.68
C LEU A 277 22.65 1.48 -7.62
N VAL A 278 23.58 2.22 -8.24
CA VAL A 278 23.23 3.28 -9.21
C VAL A 278 22.48 2.70 -10.40
N ALA A 279 22.95 1.59 -10.96
CA ALA A 279 22.26 0.92 -12.07
C ALA A 279 20.84 0.49 -11.71
N SER A 280 20.66 -0.08 -10.50
CA SER A 280 19.34 -0.50 -10.01
C SER A 280 18.39 0.70 -9.83
N LEU A 281 18.88 1.81 -9.28
CA LEU A 281 18.09 3.03 -9.12
C LEU A 281 17.72 3.62 -10.48
N ASN A 282 18.67 3.71 -11.40
CA ASN A 282 18.43 4.22 -12.76
C ASN A 282 17.36 3.37 -13.46
N GLY A 283 17.50 2.04 -13.47
CA GLY A 283 16.52 1.15 -14.10
C GLY A 283 15.13 1.31 -13.48
N TYR A 284 15.02 1.38 -12.15
CA TYR A 284 13.75 1.59 -11.46
C TYR A 284 13.06 2.90 -11.87
N PHE A 285 13.81 4.00 -11.94
CA PHE A 285 13.27 5.30 -12.32
C PHE A 285 12.99 5.41 -13.83
N GLU A 286 13.79 4.78 -14.69
CA GLU A 286 13.54 4.70 -16.13
C GLU A 286 12.26 3.93 -16.47
N HIS A 287 11.88 2.96 -15.62
CA HIS A 287 10.59 2.25 -15.71
C HIS A 287 9.39 3.07 -15.18
N GLY A 288 9.57 4.34 -14.86
CA GLY A 288 8.50 5.27 -14.49
C GLY A 288 8.28 5.44 -12.99
N ALA A 289 8.99 4.71 -12.15
CA ALA A 289 8.95 4.92 -10.71
C ALA A 289 9.54 6.28 -10.31
N GLN A 290 9.09 6.85 -9.17
CA GLN A 290 9.51 8.17 -8.74
C GLN A 290 9.92 8.25 -7.27
N HIS A 291 9.72 7.17 -6.50
CA HIS A 291 10.02 7.15 -5.07
C HIS A 291 10.59 5.80 -4.63
N LEU A 292 11.69 5.84 -3.87
CA LEU A 292 12.27 4.67 -3.23
C LEU A 292 12.93 5.04 -1.90
N ASN A 293 12.59 4.35 -0.84
CA ASN A 293 13.37 4.32 0.40
C ASN A 293 14.27 3.08 0.41
N VAL A 294 15.56 3.27 0.58
CA VAL A 294 16.52 2.15 0.61
C VAL A 294 17.08 1.97 2.02
N ASN A 295 16.96 0.75 2.54
CA ASN A 295 17.69 0.28 3.72
C ASN A 295 18.83 -0.62 3.24
N VAL A 296 20.07 -0.28 3.57
CA VAL A 296 21.24 -1.09 3.29
C VAL A 296 21.76 -1.67 4.60
N LEU A 297 21.25 -2.83 4.96
CA LEU A 297 21.57 -3.52 6.21
C LEU A 297 21.18 -5.01 6.11
N ASP A 298 21.58 -5.79 7.09
CA ASP A 298 21.21 -7.19 7.23
C ASP A 298 20.21 -7.40 8.37
N LYS A 299 19.56 -8.57 8.36
CA LYS A 299 18.53 -8.94 9.32
C LYS A 299 19.12 -9.19 10.70
N GLU A 300 20.34 -9.69 10.76
CA GLU A 300 21.08 -10.00 11.98
C GLU A 300 21.30 -8.74 12.82
N THR A 301 21.63 -7.63 12.18
CA THR A 301 21.77 -6.32 12.85
C THR A 301 20.47 -5.87 13.52
N LEU A 302 19.32 -6.09 12.90
CA LEU A 302 18.02 -5.74 13.49
C LEU A 302 17.64 -6.67 14.64
N LEU A 303 17.94 -7.95 14.54
CA LEU A 303 17.71 -8.92 15.62
C LEU A 303 18.57 -8.58 16.83
N ASP A 304 19.84 -8.30 16.63
CA ASP A 304 20.74 -7.88 17.71
C ASP A 304 20.29 -6.56 18.35
N ALA A 305 19.86 -5.59 17.54
CA ALA A 305 19.34 -4.32 18.06
C ALA A 305 18.02 -4.46 18.85
N MET A 306 17.22 -5.50 18.58
CA MET A 306 16.02 -5.80 19.33
C MET A 306 16.32 -6.45 20.68
N GLU A 307 17.38 -7.28 20.74
CA GLU A 307 17.83 -7.98 21.96
C GLU A 307 18.77 -7.13 22.82
N HIS A 308 19.65 -6.36 22.16
CA HIS A 308 20.71 -5.54 22.78
C HIS A 308 20.63 -4.08 22.28
N PRO A 309 19.54 -3.34 22.60
CA PRO A 309 19.33 -1.97 22.09
C PRO A 309 20.44 -0.99 22.51
N GLU A 310 21.13 -1.24 23.61
CA GLU A 310 22.25 -0.44 24.08
C GLU A 310 23.46 -0.46 23.14
N ASN A 311 23.61 -1.51 22.32
CA ASN A 311 24.67 -1.62 21.33
C ASN A 311 24.34 -0.84 20.05
N HIS A 312 23.05 -0.50 19.82
CA HIS A 312 22.56 0.12 18.61
C HIS A 312 21.76 1.43 18.83
N PRO A 313 22.22 2.36 19.68
CA PRO A 313 21.43 3.53 20.11
C PRO A 313 21.07 4.47 18.95
N GLN A 314 21.83 4.45 17.87
CA GLN A 314 21.67 5.32 16.69
C GLN A 314 21.11 4.59 15.48
N LEU A 315 20.75 3.30 15.58
CA LEU A 315 20.26 2.54 14.43
C LEU A 315 18.97 3.14 13.90
N THR A 316 19.08 3.69 12.71
CA THR A 316 17.97 4.36 12.01
C THR A 316 17.60 3.55 10.78
N ILE A 317 16.29 3.34 10.60
CA ILE A 317 15.75 2.62 9.45
C ILE A 317 14.67 3.45 8.75
N ARG A 318 14.50 3.21 7.44
CA ARG A 318 13.34 3.66 6.67
C ARG A 318 12.19 2.68 6.88
N VAL A 319 11.03 3.18 7.28
CA VAL A 319 9.85 2.32 7.52
C VAL A 319 8.83 2.39 6.39
N SER A 320 8.41 3.59 6.00
CA SER A 320 7.56 3.86 4.84
C SER A 320 7.46 5.39 4.70
N GLY A 321 8.29 5.98 3.85
CA GLY A 321 8.32 7.42 3.60
C GLY A 321 9.13 8.24 4.61
N TYR A 322 9.53 7.71 5.76
CA TYR A 322 10.37 8.41 6.73
C TYR A 322 11.30 7.44 7.50
N ALA A 323 12.28 8.01 8.17
CA ALA A 323 13.25 7.27 8.97
C ALA A 323 12.91 7.38 10.47
N VAL A 324 13.13 6.29 11.18
CA VAL A 324 12.95 6.22 12.64
C VAL A 324 14.12 5.51 13.29
N ASN A 325 14.35 5.81 14.56
CA ASN A 325 15.26 5.02 15.38
C ASN A 325 14.60 3.67 15.69
N PHE A 326 15.23 2.56 15.27
CA PHE A 326 14.67 1.22 15.33
C PHE A 326 14.32 0.78 16.76
N ILE A 327 15.19 1.07 17.73
CA ILE A 327 14.99 0.65 19.13
C ILE A 327 13.82 1.38 19.81
N ARG A 328 13.29 2.47 19.23
CA ARG A 328 12.13 3.21 19.73
C ARG A 328 10.80 2.70 19.17
N LEU A 329 10.83 1.81 18.21
CA LEU A 329 9.62 1.15 17.70
C LEU A 329 9.07 0.16 18.74
N THR A 330 7.76 -0.08 18.68
CA THR A 330 7.15 -1.17 19.44
C THR A 330 7.70 -2.52 18.96
N LYS A 331 7.71 -3.54 19.82
CA LYS A 331 8.16 -4.89 19.42
C LYS A 331 7.43 -5.43 18.19
N GLU A 332 6.13 -5.13 18.06
CA GLU A 332 5.34 -5.52 16.90
C GLU A 332 5.82 -4.84 15.60
N GLN A 333 6.15 -3.55 15.68
CA GLN A 333 6.69 -2.80 14.55
C GLN A 333 8.13 -3.25 14.22
N GLN A 334 8.96 -3.54 15.22
CA GLN A 334 10.29 -4.12 15.01
C GLN A 334 10.20 -5.47 14.30
N MET A 335 9.33 -6.36 14.78
CA MET A 335 9.10 -7.67 14.14
C MET A 335 8.54 -7.54 12.71
N GLU A 336 7.68 -6.57 12.46
CA GLU A 336 7.19 -6.28 11.10
C GLU A 336 8.36 -5.92 10.19
N VAL A 337 9.24 -5.01 10.61
CA VAL A 337 10.43 -4.62 9.82
C VAL A 337 11.37 -5.80 9.60
N ILE A 338 11.63 -6.61 10.62
CA ILE A 338 12.47 -7.82 10.52
C ILE A 338 11.87 -8.87 9.58
N SER A 339 10.54 -8.91 9.45
CA SER A 339 9.84 -9.84 8.56
C SER A 339 9.86 -9.45 7.09
N ARG A 340 10.24 -8.21 6.77
CA ARG A 340 10.34 -7.72 5.36
C ARG A 340 11.37 -8.52 4.58
N SER A 341 11.24 -8.48 3.26
CA SER A 341 12.26 -9.09 2.39
C SER A 341 13.57 -8.31 2.47
N PHE A 342 14.64 -9.04 2.70
CA PHE A 342 16.00 -8.55 2.59
C PHE A 342 16.63 -9.22 1.40
N HIS A 343 16.80 -8.48 0.30
CA HIS A 343 17.29 -9.04 -0.94
C HIS A 343 18.78 -9.39 -0.82
N GLY A 344 19.05 -10.68 -0.83
CA GLY A 344 20.41 -11.25 -0.81
C GLY A 344 20.97 -11.50 -2.22
N SER A 345 20.18 -11.23 -3.27
CA SER A 345 20.54 -11.28 -4.70
C SER A 345 19.88 -10.13 -5.46
N MET A 346 20.52 -9.75 -6.54
CA MET A 346 20.00 -8.75 -7.48
C MET A 346 18.94 -9.35 -8.39
#